data_2bce54214df6a7e9d720e0b32caccc36
#
_entry.id   2bce54214df6a7e9d720e0b32caccc36
#
_cell.length_a   1.000
_cell.length_b   1.000
_cell.length_c   1.000
_cell.angle_alpha   90.00
_cell.angle_beta   90.00
_cell.angle_gamma   90.00
#
_symmetry.space_group_name_H-M   'P 1'
#
loop_
_entity.id
_entity.type
_entity.pdbx_description
1 polymer ?
#
loop_
_entity_poly.entity_id
_entity_poly.type
_entity_poly.pdbx_seq_one_letter_code
_entity_poly.pdbx_strand_id
1 'polypeptide(L)'
;MAKNNQTVLALTLLITASLIGIFAVLGWIGYSLTRSKSAIKSPGSTDLVNTTTNPSSLKQVEITTARNVDYSQLQKYLQSKDWQGANRETYLRMLDVAGTKAQAEGSTGQDEMNALSCVDLKTIDRLWSTASDGKLGFSTQEKILREQKNDYRKMYDAVGWQTLTGEWLIQWNYNQQTKRYEYKPGKEPNFKTFPPGHLPTVERGYNFGVSLDAALTKCGI
;
A
#
# COMPACT_ATOMS: atom_id res chain seq x y z
N MET A 1 47.80 -32.50 26.88
CA MET A 1 46.39 -32.93 26.68
C MET A 1 45.59 -32.52 27.90
N ALA A 2 45.02 -31.33 27.93
CA ALA A 2 44.01 -30.87 28.89
C ALA A 2 43.65 -29.42 28.58
N LYS A 3 42.77 -29.18 27.64
CA LYS A 3 42.15 -27.86 27.39
C LYS A 3 40.87 -28.11 26.61
N ASN A 4 39.74 -28.39 27.29
CA ASN A 4 38.41 -28.33 26.65
C ASN A 4 37.23 -28.55 27.64
N ASN A 5 37.33 -28.05 28.89
CA ASN A 5 36.19 -28.19 29.83
C ASN A 5 35.69 -26.89 30.45
N GLN A 6 36.01 -25.72 29.89
CA GLN A 6 35.49 -24.45 30.44
C GLN A 6 34.45 -23.74 29.58
N THR A 7 34.12 -24.24 28.42
CA THR A 7 33.15 -23.58 27.51
C THR A 7 31.72 -24.12 27.62
N VAL A 8 31.48 -25.17 28.36
CA VAL A 8 30.14 -25.80 28.49
C VAL A 8 29.36 -25.32 29.73
N LEU A 9 30.02 -24.69 30.70
CA LEU A 9 29.35 -24.20 31.93
C LEU A 9 28.79 -22.77 31.84
N ALA A 10 29.08 -22.03 30.79
CA ALA A 10 28.58 -20.67 30.62
C ALA A 10 27.25 -20.55 29.83
N LEU A 11 26.74 -21.66 29.30
CA LEU A 11 25.52 -21.62 28.45
C LEU A 11 24.24 -22.08 29.17
N THR A 12 24.31 -22.50 30.41
CA THR A 12 23.15 -23.02 31.18
C THR A 12 22.58 -22.04 32.20
N LEU A 13 23.08 -20.83 32.32
CA LEU A 13 22.63 -19.85 33.31
C LEU A 13 21.84 -18.65 32.72
N LEU A 14 21.49 -18.66 31.44
CA LEU A 14 20.73 -17.58 30.79
C LEU A 14 19.28 -17.93 30.38
N ILE A 15 18.76 -19.09 30.78
CA ILE A 15 17.41 -19.54 30.38
C ILE A 15 16.36 -19.49 31.54
N THR A 16 16.71 -19.03 32.72
CA THR A 16 15.76 -19.03 33.86
C THR A 16 15.24 -17.68 34.32
N ALA A 17 15.38 -16.61 33.52
CA ALA A 17 14.93 -15.27 33.92
C ALA A 17 13.81 -14.66 33.03
N SER A 18 13.02 -15.44 32.29
CA SER A 18 11.97 -14.91 31.39
C SER A 18 10.58 -15.53 31.59
N LEU A 19 10.22 -15.98 32.79
CA LEU A 19 8.90 -16.55 33.06
C LEU A 19 8.13 -15.92 34.23
N ILE A 20 8.39 -14.66 34.57
CA ILE A 20 7.54 -13.92 35.55
C ILE A 20 7.18 -12.56 34.94
N GLY A 21 6.05 -12.49 34.23
CA GLY A 21 5.61 -11.21 33.68
C GLY A 21 4.31 -11.27 32.88
N ILE A 22 3.48 -12.29 33.08
CA ILE A 22 2.15 -12.35 32.47
C ILE A 22 1.13 -12.63 33.57
N PHE A 23 0.62 -11.61 34.23
CA PHE A 23 -0.67 -11.59 34.93
C PHE A 23 -0.87 -10.20 35.55
N ALA A 24 -1.35 -9.23 34.79
CA ALA A 24 -2.11 -8.09 35.32
C ALA A 24 -2.54 -7.17 34.15
N VAL A 25 -3.55 -7.52 33.38
CA VAL A 25 -4.50 -6.56 32.79
C VAL A 25 -5.76 -7.34 32.36
N LEU A 26 -6.54 -7.76 33.32
CA LEU A 26 -7.95 -8.06 33.12
C LEU A 26 -8.72 -7.27 34.20
N GLY A 27 -9.34 -6.22 33.80
CA GLY A 27 -10.25 -5.53 34.69
C GLY A 27 -10.44 -4.06 34.34
N TRP A 28 -11.13 -3.77 33.27
CA TRP A 28 -11.96 -2.57 33.16
C TRP A 28 -12.93 -2.72 31.98
N ILE A 29 -13.92 -3.59 32.22
CA ILE A 29 -15.16 -3.58 31.44
C ILE A 29 -16.25 -3.18 32.44
N GLY A 30 -16.98 -2.15 32.12
CA GLY A 30 -18.25 -1.90 32.75
C GLY A 30 -18.47 -0.47 33.23
N TYR A 31 -19.47 0.09 32.74
CA TYR A 31 -20.28 1.25 33.12
C TYR A 31 -20.22 2.42 32.15
N SER A 32 -21.17 2.46 31.25
CA SER A 32 -22.23 3.49 31.26
C SER A 32 -23.18 3.30 30.08
N LEU A 33 -24.24 2.59 30.34
CA LEU A 33 -25.51 2.73 29.62
C LEU A 33 -26.36 3.82 30.34
N THR A 34 -27.14 4.52 29.54
CA THR A 34 -28.32 5.32 29.87
C THR A 34 -28.15 6.81 30.10
N ARG A 35 -28.66 7.61 29.19
CA ARG A 35 -29.94 8.38 29.22
C ARG A 35 -29.95 9.43 28.13
N SER A 36 -30.77 9.29 27.12
CA SER A 36 -32.17 9.72 26.98
C SER A 36 -32.41 11.23 26.88
N LYS A 37 -32.85 11.64 25.69
CA LYS A 37 -33.83 12.66 25.32
C LYS A 37 -33.69 14.10 25.81
N SER A 38 -33.51 15.04 24.88
CA SER A 38 -34.61 15.96 24.53
C SER A 38 -34.20 16.90 23.39
N ALA A 39 -35.10 17.08 22.45
CA ALA A 39 -35.02 18.00 21.33
C ALA A 39 -35.14 19.45 21.76
N ILE A 40 -34.35 20.34 21.13
CA ILE A 40 -34.74 21.74 20.93
C ILE A 40 -34.24 22.15 19.52
N LYS A 41 -35.13 22.81 18.82
CA LYS A 41 -35.14 23.18 17.42
C LYS A 41 -34.62 24.61 17.22
N SER A 42 -33.72 24.80 16.23
CA SER A 42 -33.57 25.95 15.29
C SER A 42 -32.95 27.27 15.76
N PRO A 43 -32.54 28.14 14.84
CA PRO A 43 -31.77 27.96 13.59
C PRO A 43 -30.53 28.90 13.51
N GLY A 44 -29.58 28.65 12.62
CA GLY A 44 -28.49 29.59 12.35
C GLY A 44 -27.36 28.94 11.54
N SER A 45 -27.48 29.14 10.27
CA SER A 45 -26.56 28.82 9.19
C SER A 45 -25.11 29.22 9.44
N THR A 46 -24.19 28.29 9.25
CA THR A 46 -22.91 28.50 8.52
C THR A 46 -22.36 27.14 8.12
N ASP A 47 -22.37 26.87 6.83
CA ASP A 47 -21.84 25.65 6.23
C ASP A 47 -20.32 25.60 6.38
N LEU A 48 -19.86 24.89 7.40
CA LEU A 48 -18.53 24.31 7.41
C LEU A 48 -18.66 22.98 6.66
N VAL A 49 -18.20 22.97 5.43
CA VAL A 49 -18.04 21.73 4.64
C VAL A 49 -17.05 20.84 5.38
N ASN A 50 -17.58 20.02 6.26
CA ASN A 50 -16.85 18.94 6.88
C ASN A 50 -16.78 17.81 5.85
N THR A 51 -15.71 17.77 5.06
CA THR A 51 -15.44 16.68 4.12
C THR A 51 -15.06 15.43 4.92
N THR A 52 -16.07 14.86 5.57
CA THR A 52 -15.96 13.54 6.17
C THR A 52 -16.00 12.55 5.02
N THR A 53 -14.87 12.02 4.61
CA THR A 53 -14.78 10.89 3.68
C THR A 53 -15.65 9.76 4.19
N ASN A 54 -16.74 9.52 3.50
CA ASN A 54 -17.72 8.54 3.89
C ASN A 54 -17.17 7.13 3.61
N PRO A 55 -16.95 6.27 4.63
CA PRO A 55 -16.52 4.88 4.43
C PRO A 55 -17.49 4.08 3.54
N SER A 56 -18.70 4.59 3.35
CA SER A 56 -19.73 4.03 2.45
C SER A 56 -19.32 4.11 0.97
N SER A 57 -18.50 5.06 0.55
CA SER A 57 -18.18 5.26 -0.87
C SER A 57 -17.37 4.10 -1.46
N LEU A 58 -16.45 3.52 -0.70
CA LEU A 58 -15.66 2.36 -1.17
C LEU A 58 -16.47 1.07 -1.30
N LYS A 59 -17.53 0.90 -0.51
CA LYS A 59 -18.47 -0.24 -0.66
C LYS A 59 -19.27 -0.18 -1.95
N GLN A 60 -19.36 1.01 -2.56
CA GLN A 60 -20.12 1.24 -3.80
C GLN A 60 -19.19 1.23 -5.04
N VAL A 61 -17.89 1.07 -4.88
CA VAL A 61 -16.99 0.93 -6.04
C VAL A 61 -17.32 -0.39 -6.72
N GLU A 62 -17.75 -0.31 -7.95
CA GLU A 62 -17.99 -1.49 -8.77
C GLU A 62 -16.66 -2.21 -9.05
N ILE A 63 -16.57 -3.44 -8.56
CA ILE A 63 -15.43 -4.32 -8.79
C ILE A 63 -15.66 -5.06 -10.10
N THR A 64 -14.86 -4.72 -11.10
CA THR A 64 -14.85 -5.43 -12.38
C THR A 64 -13.47 -6.03 -12.62
N THR A 65 -13.43 -7.22 -13.22
CA THR A 65 -12.17 -7.90 -13.55
C THR A 65 -12.35 -8.67 -14.86
N ALA A 66 -11.31 -8.65 -15.69
CA ALA A 66 -11.25 -9.47 -16.90
C ALA A 66 -10.46 -10.77 -16.67
N ARG A 67 -9.77 -10.89 -15.54
CA ARG A 67 -8.87 -12.00 -15.18
C ARG A 67 -9.34 -12.78 -13.96
N ASN A 68 -10.58 -12.58 -13.48
CA ASN A 68 -11.12 -13.17 -12.25
C ASN A 68 -10.27 -12.89 -11.00
N VAL A 69 -9.69 -11.70 -10.94
CA VAL A 69 -8.86 -11.28 -9.79
C VAL A 69 -9.77 -10.87 -8.64
N ASP A 70 -9.48 -11.38 -7.44
CA ASP A 70 -10.18 -10.99 -6.22
C ASP A 70 -9.55 -9.73 -5.60
N TYR A 71 -10.28 -8.63 -5.60
CA TYR A 71 -9.87 -7.35 -5.03
C TYR A 71 -10.40 -7.10 -3.62
N SER A 72 -11.10 -8.06 -3.00
CA SER A 72 -11.73 -7.89 -1.70
C SER A 72 -10.75 -7.49 -0.59
N GLN A 73 -9.56 -8.08 -0.59
CA GLN A 73 -8.53 -7.77 0.39
C GLN A 73 -7.93 -6.36 0.16
N LEU A 74 -7.72 -5.97 -1.10
CA LEU A 74 -7.29 -4.60 -1.44
C LEU A 74 -8.33 -3.59 -0.97
N GLN A 75 -9.61 -3.83 -1.28
CA GLN A 75 -10.72 -2.97 -0.84
C GLN A 75 -10.76 -2.83 0.68
N LYS A 76 -10.57 -3.93 1.43
CA LYS A 76 -10.54 -3.94 2.89
C LYS A 76 -9.41 -3.08 3.45
N TYR A 77 -8.18 -3.21 2.94
CA TYR A 77 -7.05 -2.39 3.36
C TYR A 77 -7.29 -0.89 3.07
N LEU A 78 -7.80 -0.58 1.89
CA LEU A 78 -8.11 0.79 1.50
C LEU A 78 -9.24 1.40 2.35
N GLN A 79 -10.28 0.63 2.70
CA GLN A 79 -11.34 1.07 3.61
C GLN A 79 -10.83 1.42 5.01
N SER A 80 -9.87 0.64 5.51
CA SER A 80 -9.25 0.90 6.82
C SER A 80 -8.10 1.91 6.76
N LYS A 81 -7.77 2.43 5.57
CA LYS A 81 -6.60 3.30 5.31
C LYS A 81 -5.28 2.64 5.75
N ASP A 82 -5.24 1.32 5.74
CA ASP A 82 -4.00 0.57 5.85
C ASP A 82 -3.23 0.65 4.51
N TRP A 83 -2.55 1.78 4.33
CA TRP A 83 -1.83 2.08 3.10
C TRP A 83 -0.70 1.10 2.82
N GLN A 84 -0.06 0.57 3.86
CA GLN A 84 1.00 -0.41 3.73
C GLN A 84 0.45 -1.75 3.22
N GLY A 85 -0.64 -2.23 3.83
CA GLY A 85 -1.34 -3.43 3.39
C GLY A 85 -1.89 -3.26 1.97
N ALA A 86 -2.53 -2.12 1.68
CA ALA A 86 -3.05 -1.81 0.35
C ALA A 86 -1.96 -1.79 -0.73
N ASN A 87 -0.82 -1.17 -0.43
CA ASN A 87 0.30 -1.11 -1.36
C ASN A 87 0.87 -2.49 -1.67
N ARG A 88 1.06 -3.32 -0.64
CA ARG A 88 1.50 -4.71 -0.80
C ARG A 88 0.49 -5.52 -1.59
N GLU A 89 -0.79 -5.39 -1.28
CA GLU A 89 -1.85 -6.11 -1.97
C GLU A 89 -1.96 -5.70 -3.44
N THR A 90 -1.80 -4.41 -3.74
CA THR A 90 -1.77 -3.94 -5.13
C THR A 90 -0.67 -4.62 -5.94
N TYR A 91 0.53 -4.75 -5.38
CA TYR A 91 1.60 -5.50 -6.04
C TYR A 91 1.20 -6.94 -6.36
N LEU A 92 0.57 -7.65 -5.42
CA LEU A 92 0.11 -9.03 -5.63
C LEU A 92 -0.99 -9.09 -6.70
N ARG A 93 -1.97 -8.20 -6.66
CA ARG A 93 -3.03 -8.14 -7.69
C ARG A 93 -2.49 -7.80 -9.07
N MET A 94 -1.48 -6.93 -9.16
CA MET A 94 -0.82 -6.65 -10.44
C MET A 94 -0.14 -7.89 -11.03
N LEU A 95 0.47 -8.76 -10.19
CA LEU A 95 1.00 -10.05 -10.65
C LEU A 95 -0.11 -10.98 -11.14
N ASP A 96 -1.26 -11.00 -10.46
CA ASP A 96 -2.41 -11.81 -10.87
C ASP A 96 -2.96 -11.34 -12.22
N VAL A 97 -3.10 -10.03 -12.41
CA VAL A 97 -3.51 -9.42 -13.69
C VAL A 97 -2.51 -9.73 -14.80
N ALA A 98 -1.22 -9.73 -14.50
CA ALA A 98 -0.16 -10.04 -15.45
C ALA A 98 -0.10 -11.54 -15.83
N GLY A 99 -0.60 -12.44 -14.97
CA GLY A 99 -0.77 -13.85 -15.24
C GLY A 99 0.24 -14.77 -14.56
N THR A 100 0.13 -16.06 -14.85
CA THR A 100 0.82 -17.15 -14.12
C THR A 100 2.34 -17.04 -14.10
N LYS A 101 2.95 -16.58 -15.18
CA LYS A 101 4.40 -16.37 -15.23
C LYS A 101 4.82 -15.27 -14.25
N ALA A 102 4.13 -14.12 -14.26
CA ALA A 102 4.39 -13.03 -13.34
C ALA A 102 4.16 -13.45 -11.87
N GLN A 103 3.13 -14.24 -11.60
CA GLN A 103 2.90 -14.82 -10.28
C GLN A 103 4.05 -15.71 -9.81
N ALA A 104 4.56 -16.58 -10.69
CA ALA A 104 5.66 -17.48 -10.39
C ALA A 104 6.99 -16.75 -10.15
N GLU A 105 7.27 -15.72 -10.95
CA GLU A 105 8.52 -14.96 -10.90
C GLU A 105 8.47 -13.77 -9.91
N GLY A 106 7.28 -13.39 -9.44
CA GLY A 106 7.09 -12.19 -8.61
C GLY A 106 7.43 -10.91 -9.36
N SER A 107 7.38 -10.95 -10.68
CA SER A 107 7.76 -9.84 -11.55
C SER A 107 7.03 -9.88 -12.88
N THR A 108 6.90 -8.72 -13.51
CA THR A 108 6.35 -8.60 -14.85
C THR A 108 7.47 -8.28 -15.83
N GLY A 109 7.48 -8.99 -16.97
CA GLY A 109 8.26 -8.61 -18.13
C GLY A 109 7.52 -7.57 -18.98
N GLN A 110 8.13 -7.15 -20.09
CA GLN A 110 7.55 -6.15 -21.00
C GLN A 110 6.26 -6.67 -21.65
N ASP A 111 6.24 -7.94 -22.05
CA ASP A 111 5.07 -8.53 -22.70
C ASP A 111 3.87 -8.63 -21.74
N GLU A 112 4.11 -9.04 -20.49
CA GLU A 112 3.08 -9.08 -19.45
C GLU A 112 2.54 -7.68 -19.15
N MET A 113 3.40 -6.65 -19.10
CA MET A 113 2.98 -5.26 -18.90
C MET A 113 2.13 -4.75 -20.07
N ASN A 114 2.52 -5.05 -21.30
CA ASN A 114 1.75 -4.68 -22.49
C ASN A 114 0.39 -5.39 -22.58
N ALA A 115 0.28 -6.58 -21.97
CA ALA A 115 -0.91 -7.41 -21.95
C ALA A 115 -1.83 -7.15 -20.74
N LEU A 116 -1.50 -6.18 -19.87
CA LEU A 116 -2.34 -5.84 -18.71
C LEU A 116 -3.76 -5.46 -19.15
N SER A 117 -4.72 -5.97 -18.39
CA SER A 117 -6.14 -5.70 -18.63
C SER A 117 -6.51 -4.29 -18.20
N CYS A 118 -7.09 -3.51 -19.12
CA CYS A 118 -7.61 -2.18 -18.80
C CYS A 118 -8.75 -2.20 -17.76
N VAL A 119 -9.55 -3.25 -17.75
CA VAL A 119 -10.63 -3.42 -16.77
C VAL A 119 -10.01 -3.51 -15.36
N ASP A 120 -8.99 -4.32 -15.20
CA ASP A 120 -8.35 -4.54 -13.93
C ASP A 120 -7.53 -3.32 -13.46
N LEU A 121 -6.78 -2.67 -14.37
CA LEU A 121 -6.07 -1.43 -14.05
C LEU A 121 -7.02 -0.32 -13.59
N LYS A 122 -8.15 -0.13 -14.28
CA LYS A 122 -9.17 0.86 -13.88
C LYS A 122 -9.83 0.51 -12.56
N THR A 123 -10.00 -0.77 -12.25
CA THR A 123 -10.54 -1.21 -10.96
C THR A 123 -9.58 -0.88 -9.82
N ILE A 124 -8.30 -1.19 -9.97
CA ILE A 124 -7.28 -0.83 -8.98
C ILE A 124 -7.23 0.69 -8.78
N ASP A 125 -7.18 1.45 -9.87
CA ASP A 125 -7.12 2.91 -9.81
C ASP A 125 -8.34 3.52 -9.11
N ARG A 126 -9.55 3.08 -9.46
CA ARG A 126 -10.80 3.53 -8.79
C ARG A 126 -10.79 3.26 -7.30
N LEU A 127 -10.33 2.08 -6.88
CA LEU A 127 -10.23 1.75 -5.46
C LEU A 127 -9.29 2.71 -4.72
N TRP A 128 -8.10 2.96 -5.25
CA TRP A 128 -7.14 3.88 -4.67
C TRP A 128 -7.63 5.33 -4.66
N SER A 129 -8.13 5.80 -5.79
CA SER A 129 -8.64 7.17 -5.94
C SER A 129 -9.81 7.44 -4.99
N THR A 130 -10.78 6.51 -4.92
CA THR A 130 -11.92 6.65 -4.00
C THR A 130 -11.50 6.64 -2.54
N ALA A 131 -10.56 5.76 -2.15
CA ALA A 131 -10.08 5.67 -0.77
C ALA A 131 -9.34 6.91 -0.28
N SER A 132 -8.73 7.64 -1.20
CA SER A 132 -7.81 8.74 -0.92
C SER A 132 -8.35 10.11 -1.34
N ASP A 133 -9.62 10.22 -1.75
CA ASP A 133 -10.20 11.44 -2.30
C ASP A 133 -9.37 12.01 -3.48
N GLY A 134 -8.95 11.11 -4.38
CA GLY A 134 -8.18 11.47 -5.56
C GLY A 134 -6.72 11.81 -5.31
N LYS A 135 -6.19 11.58 -4.10
CA LYS A 135 -4.78 11.87 -3.80
C LYS A 135 -3.81 10.78 -4.25
N LEU A 136 -4.29 9.54 -4.35
CA LEU A 136 -3.48 8.35 -4.66
C LEU A 136 -4.09 7.63 -5.85
N GLY A 137 -3.32 6.70 -6.43
CA GLY A 137 -3.76 5.92 -7.59
C GLY A 137 -2.96 6.25 -8.83
N PHE A 138 -3.15 5.43 -9.85
CA PHE A 138 -2.45 5.55 -11.13
C PHE A 138 -2.83 6.83 -11.88
N SER A 139 -4.12 7.20 -11.88
CA SER A 139 -4.59 8.44 -12.51
C SER A 139 -3.96 9.68 -11.91
N THR A 140 -3.73 9.70 -10.60
CA THR A 140 -3.01 10.81 -9.95
C THR A 140 -1.55 10.84 -10.35
N GLN A 141 -0.90 9.69 -10.46
CA GLN A 141 0.48 9.57 -10.91
C GLN A 141 0.64 10.03 -12.36
N GLU A 142 -0.26 9.60 -13.25
CA GLU A 142 -0.31 10.06 -14.64
C GLU A 142 -0.51 11.57 -14.75
N LYS A 143 -1.44 12.12 -13.98
CA LYS A 143 -1.66 13.56 -13.94
C LYS A 143 -0.38 14.31 -13.56
N ILE A 144 0.31 13.87 -12.51
CA ILE A 144 1.57 14.49 -12.07
C ILE A 144 2.64 14.36 -13.17
N LEU A 145 2.75 13.21 -13.85
CA LEU A 145 3.68 13.04 -14.95
C LEU A 145 3.40 14.04 -16.08
N ARG A 146 2.13 14.23 -16.48
CA ARG A 146 1.73 15.21 -17.49
C ARG A 146 2.05 16.67 -17.08
N GLU A 147 1.81 17.01 -15.81
CA GLU A 147 2.17 18.29 -15.23
C GLU A 147 3.68 18.54 -15.26
N GLN A 148 4.49 17.49 -15.11
CA GLN A 148 5.94 17.54 -15.25
C GLN A 148 6.40 17.41 -16.72
N LYS A 149 5.51 17.57 -17.71
CA LYS A 149 5.83 17.50 -19.17
C LYS A 149 6.47 16.16 -19.58
N ASN A 150 6.01 15.07 -18.98
CA ASN A 150 6.52 13.70 -19.16
C ASN A 150 7.99 13.53 -18.73
N ASP A 151 8.46 14.36 -17.82
CA ASP A 151 9.78 14.21 -17.20
C ASP A 151 9.64 13.28 -15.97
N TYR A 152 9.99 12.01 -16.15
CA TYR A 152 9.89 11.00 -15.10
C TYR A 152 10.72 11.32 -13.86
N ARG A 153 11.87 11.95 -14.00
CA ARG A 153 12.69 12.32 -12.85
C ARG A 153 11.99 13.34 -11.97
N LYS A 154 11.37 14.34 -12.57
CA LYS A 154 10.58 15.32 -11.85
C LYS A 154 9.31 14.71 -11.26
N MET A 155 8.68 13.79 -11.98
CA MET A 155 7.54 13.05 -11.45
C MET A 155 7.95 12.22 -10.23
N TYR A 156 9.03 11.46 -10.30
CA TYR A 156 9.52 10.66 -9.18
C TYR A 156 9.90 11.50 -7.95
N ASP A 157 10.47 12.67 -8.16
CA ASP A 157 10.74 13.62 -7.07
C ASP A 157 9.43 14.16 -6.47
N ALA A 158 8.49 14.57 -7.31
CA ALA A 158 7.20 15.10 -6.87
C ALA A 158 6.37 14.11 -6.06
N VAL A 159 6.41 12.82 -6.41
CA VAL A 159 5.74 11.75 -5.66
C VAL A 159 6.60 11.17 -4.51
N GLY A 160 7.83 11.63 -4.35
CA GLY A 160 8.71 11.22 -3.26
C GLY A 160 9.33 9.83 -3.40
N TRP A 161 9.58 9.38 -4.63
CA TRP A 161 10.24 8.08 -4.90
C TRP A 161 11.74 8.21 -5.14
N GLN A 162 12.16 9.34 -5.73
CA GLN A 162 13.54 9.62 -6.09
C GLN A 162 13.82 11.11 -5.86
N THR A 163 15.06 11.48 -5.61
CA THR A 163 15.47 12.89 -5.61
C THR A 163 15.73 13.39 -7.03
N LEU A 164 15.68 14.71 -7.24
CA LEU A 164 16.07 15.31 -8.54
C LEU A 164 17.51 14.97 -8.94
N THR A 165 18.39 14.65 -7.98
CA THR A 165 19.76 14.19 -8.26
C THR A 165 19.85 12.73 -8.67
N GLY A 166 18.73 11.98 -8.62
CA GLY A 166 18.63 10.61 -9.08
C GLY A 166 18.83 9.55 -7.98
N GLU A 167 18.89 9.95 -6.70
CA GLU A 167 18.93 9.00 -5.60
C GLU A 167 17.55 8.40 -5.35
N TRP A 168 17.43 7.07 -5.38
CA TRP A 168 16.20 6.37 -5.04
C TRP A 168 15.95 6.37 -3.53
N LEU A 169 14.83 6.95 -3.12
CA LEU A 169 14.38 6.99 -1.74
C LEU A 169 13.73 5.66 -1.35
N ILE A 170 13.01 5.05 -2.29
CA ILE A 170 12.35 3.75 -2.14
C ILE A 170 13.21 2.71 -2.87
N GLN A 171 13.59 1.62 -2.17
CA GLN A 171 14.45 0.59 -2.73
C GLN A 171 13.96 -0.81 -2.38
N TRP A 172 14.22 -1.77 -3.26
CA TRP A 172 13.80 -3.17 -3.14
C TRP A 172 14.96 -4.14 -3.28
N ASN A 173 14.77 -5.31 -2.68
CA ASN A 173 15.53 -6.51 -2.96
C ASN A 173 14.60 -7.58 -3.51
N TYR A 174 15.13 -8.42 -4.38
CA TYR A 174 14.43 -9.63 -4.78
C TYR A 174 14.77 -10.76 -3.82
N ASN A 175 13.76 -11.33 -3.18
CA ASN A 175 13.91 -12.49 -2.30
C ASN A 175 13.79 -13.77 -3.14
N GLN A 176 14.90 -14.50 -3.24
CA GLN A 176 14.98 -15.73 -4.06
C GLN A 176 14.13 -16.87 -3.52
N GLN A 177 13.90 -16.94 -2.20
CA GLN A 177 13.10 -17.98 -1.56
C GLN A 177 11.62 -17.77 -1.79
N THR A 178 11.14 -16.54 -1.61
CA THR A 178 9.72 -16.17 -1.77
C THR A 178 9.36 -15.86 -3.21
N LYS A 179 10.36 -15.66 -4.08
CA LYS A 179 10.17 -15.15 -5.44
C LYS A 179 9.36 -13.85 -5.46
N ARG A 180 9.68 -12.92 -4.54
CA ARG A 180 8.98 -11.64 -4.41
C ARG A 180 9.97 -10.51 -4.18
N TYR A 181 9.54 -9.33 -4.60
CA TYR A 181 10.24 -8.10 -4.24
C TYR A 181 9.79 -7.64 -2.86
N GLU A 182 10.73 -7.23 -2.05
CA GLU A 182 10.56 -6.74 -0.69
C GLU A 182 11.34 -5.43 -0.55
N TYR A 183 10.82 -4.49 0.22
CA TYR A 183 11.57 -3.25 0.47
C TYR A 183 12.84 -3.54 1.25
N LYS A 184 13.90 -2.80 0.94
CA LYS A 184 15.09 -2.77 1.81
C LYS A 184 14.72 -2.10 3.12
N PRO A 185 15.23 -2.59 4.27
CA PRO A 185 14.95 -1.97 5.56
C PRO A 185 15.28 -0.47 5.56
N GLY A 186 14.33 0.36 6.00
CA GLY A 186 14.44 1.82 6.02
C GLY A 186 14.39 2.51 4.66
N LYS A 187 14.01 1.78 3.60
CA LYS A 187 13.80 2.30 2.25
C LYS A 187 12.38 2.01 1.76
N GLU A 188 11.46 1.80 2.66
CA GLU A 188 10.03 1.65 2.39
C GLU A 188 9.40 3.01 2.05
N PRO A 189 8.26 3.02 1.33
CA PRO A 189 7.45 4.23 1.21
C PRO A 189 7.04 4.78 2.58
N ASN A 190 6.89 6.07 2.69
CA ASN A 190 6.30 6.65 3.88
C ASN A 190 4.77 6.44 3.84
N PHE A 191 4.26 5.55 4.68
CA PHE A 191 2.83 5.24 4.75
C PHE A 191 2.03 6.15 5.70
N LYS A 192 2.67 7.13 6.35
CA LYS A 192 2.03 8.05 7.30
C LYS A 192 1.85 9.44 6.72
N THR A 193 2.89 9.96 6.06
CA THR A 193 2.92 11.31 5.51
C THR A 193 3.54 11.25 4.13
N PHE A 194 2.79 11.60 3.11
CA PHE A 194 3.23 11.45 1.73
C PHE A 194 2.58 12.49 0.81
N PRO A 195 3.25 12.87 -0.30
CA PRO A 195 2.67 13.73 -1.33
C PRO A 195 1.60 12.99 -2.14
N PRO A 196 0.77 13.71 -2.91
CA PRO A 196 -0.11 13.09 -3.90
C PRO A 196 0.68 12.18 -4.86
N GLY A 197 0.05 11.09 -5.30
CA GLY A 197 0.66 10.12 -6.20
C GLY A 197 1.71 9.20 -5.59
N HIS A 198 2.04 9.34 -4.29
CA HIS A 198 3.06 8.51 -3.64
C HIS A 198 2.76 7.00 -3.71
N LEU A 199 1.49 6.62 -3.62
CA LEU A 199 1.02 5.23 -3.63
C LEU A 199 -0.01 4.99 -4.75
N PRO A 200 -0.11 3.76 -5.26
CA PRO A 200 0.71 2.59 -4.95
C PRO A 200 2.10 2.67 -5.59
N THR A 201 3.11 2.15 -4.88
CA THR A 201 4.43 1.91 -5.45
C THR A 201 4.52 0.47 -5.93
N VAL A 202 3.88 0.16 -7.03
CA VAL A 202 3.96 -1.19 -7.65
C VAL A 202 5.24 -1.39 -8.43
N GLU A 203 6.00 -0.33 -8.54
CA GLU A 203 7.27 -0.28 -9.21
C GLU A 203 8.43 -0.70 -8.34
N ARG A 204 9.30 -1.44 -8.94
CA ARG A 204 10.52 -1.99 -8.38
C ARG A 204 11.75 -1.13 -8.64
N GLY A 205 11.60 0.19 -8.68
CA GLY A 205 12.73 1.08 -8.96
C GLY A 205 13.20 1.11 -10.41
N TYR A 206 12.49 0.42 -11.31
CA TYR A 206 12.86 0.34 -12.73
C TYR A 206 11.65 0.58 -13.60
N ASN A 207 11.36 1.70 -14.13
CA ASN A 207 10.43 1.85 -15.24
C ASN A 207 8.93 1.96 -14.94
N PHE A 208 8.52 2.63 -13.88
CA PHE A 208 7.19 3.23 -13.98
C PHE A 208 7.08 3.94 -15.32
N GLY A 209 8.20 4.57 -15.69
CA GLY A 209 8.28 5.43 -16.82
C GLY A 209 7.82 4.89 -18.14
N VAL A 210 8.15 3.72 -18.53
CA VAL A 210 7.92 3.33 -19.93
C VAL A 210 6.86 2.27 -20.07
N SER A 211 6.86 1.27 -19.20
CA SER A 211 5.98 0.12 -19.39
C SER A 211 4.61 0.32 -18.77
N LEU A 212 4.53 0.82 -17.54
CA LEU A 212 3.23 1.04 -16.88
C LEU A 212 2.53 2.26 -17.46
N ASP A 213 3.22 3.38 -17.71
CA ASP A 213 2.65 4.56 -18.37
C ASP A 213 2.03 4.20 -19.74
N ALA A 214 2.74 3.39 -20.55
CA ALA A 214 2.18 2.92 -21.82
C ALA A 214 0.89 2.11 -21.63
N ALA A 215 0.84 1.24 -20.61
CA ALA A 215 -0.37 0.47 -20.28
C ALA A 215 -1.50 1.37 -19.78
N LEU A 216 -1.20 2.33 -18.91
CA LEU A 216 -2.18 3.29 -18.37
C LEU A 216 -2.73 4.19 -19.47
N THR A 217 -1.88 4.78 -20.29
CA THR A 217 -2.26 5.59 -21.46
C THR A 217 -3.16 4.81 -22.43
N LYS A 218 -2.78 3.57 -22.77
CA LYS A 218 -3.59 2.66 -23.60
C LYS A 218 -4.99 2.45 -23.02
N CYS A 219 -5.09 2.42 -21.70
CA CYS A 219 -6.34 2.20 -20.97
C CYS A 219 -7.15 3.49 -20.73
N GLY A 220 -6.62 4.66 -21.07
CA GLY A 220 -7.26 5.95 -20.81
C GLY A 220 -7.36 6.24 -19.31
N ILE A 221 -6.27 5.99 -18.62
CA ILE A 221 -6.03 6.37 -17.23
C ILE A 221 -5.10 7.57 -17.20
#